data_7dadac74aedbea0df5aca70a896cf00e
#
_entry.id   7dadac74aedbea0df5aca70a896cf00e
#
_cell.length_a   1.000
_cell.length_b   1.000
_cell.length_c   1.000
_cell.angle_alpha   90.00
_cell.angle_beta   90.00
_cell.angle_gamma   90.00
#
_symmetry.space_group_name_H-M   'P 1'
#
loop_
_entity.id
_entity.type
_entity.pdbx_description
1 polymer ?
#
loop_
_entity_poly.entity_id
_entity_poly.type
_entity_poly.pdbx_seq_one_letter_code
_entity_poly.pdbx_strand_id
1 'polypeptide(L)'
;MFTTNNALKTYFEKLKKGNHLQVKKLIALPDNKKLFVWDSTNSQWKQDNHGNLKVCFQHNENDYQARTFEDNFFSINKGFLEEKKSKIQGLNESVLADFLDTEKDTDAYDLAENGILSKATFAVEIIYNSKNEDNTTFSGWTIPQYIKDGLLWIRK
;
A
#
# COMPACT_ATOMS: atom_id res chain seq x y z
N MET A 1 -14.30 -8.49 -4.07
CA MET A 1 -13.79 -7.16 -3.73
C MET A 1 -13.77 -6.31 -4.98
N PHE A 2 -14.13 -5.04 -4.89
CA PHE A 2 -14.16 -4.08 -6.00
C PHE A 2 -13.26 -2.91 -5.66
N THR A 3 -12.54 -2.37 -6.65
CA THR A 3 -11.73 -1.18 -6.39
C THR A 3 -12.56 0.10 -6.47
N THR A 4 -12.30 1.04 -5.57
CA THR A 4 -12.77 2.42 -5.63
C THR A 4 -11.80 3.33 -6.38
N ASN A 5 -10.60 2.85 -6.70
CA ASN A 5 -9.57 3.62 -7.38
C ASN A 5 -10.02 4.03 -8.78
N ASN A 6 -10.20 5.34 -8.99
CA ASN A 6 -10.71 5.90 -10.24
C ASN A 6 -9.72 5.73 -11.40
N ALA A 7 -8.42 5.77 -11.15
CA ALA A 7 -7.42 5.54 -12.20
C ALA A 7 -7.52 4.11 -12.73
N LEU A 8 -7.60 3.11 -11.85
CA LEU A 8 -7.81 1.72 -12.27
C LEU A 8 -9.15 1.54 -13.00
N LYS A 9 -10.22 2.19 -12.55
CA LYS A 9 -11.52 2.14 -13.24
C LYS A 9 -11.41 2.71 -14.65
N THR A 10 -10.72 3.83 -14.83
CA THR A 10 -10.55 4.48 -16.13
C THR A 10 -9.67 3.66 -17.06
N TYR A 11 -8.50 3.23 -16.58
CA TYR A 11 -7.53 2.49 -17.40
C TYR A 11 -8.03 1.10 -17.81
N PHE A 12 -8.82 0.45 -16.97
CA PHE A 12 -9.32 -0.91 -17.23
C PHE A 12 -10.81 -0.96 -17.46
N GLU A 13 -11.39 0.06 -18.05
CA GLU A 13 -12.83 0.16 -18.27
C GLU A 13 -13.43 -1.06 -18.97
N LYS A 14 -12.75 -1.59 -20.00
CA LYS A 14 -13.18 -2.79 -20.73
C LYS A 14 -12.92 -4.12 -20.03
N LEU A 15 -12.13 -4.13 -18.95
CA LEU A 15 -12.00 -5.29 -18.05
C LEU A 15 -13.13 -5.36 -17.02
N LYS A 16 -13.98 -4.36 -16.96
CA LYS A 16 -15.15 -4.34 -16.10
C LYS A 16 -16.17 -5.38 -16.55
N LYS A 17 -16.70 -6.11 -15.58
CA LYS A 17 -18.00 -6.74 -15.75
C LYS A 17 -19.00 -5.94 -14.92
N GLY A 18 -19.89 -5.21 -15.58
CA GLY A 18 -20.70 -4.20 -14.91
C GLY A 18 -19.91 -2.90 -14.67
N ASN A 19 -20.21 -2.16 -13.62
CA ASN A 19 -19.63 -0.84 -13.34
C ASN A 19 -18.38 -0.87 -12.46
N HIS A 20 -17.79 -2.03 -12.16
CA HIS A 20 -16.66 -2.15 -11.24
C HIS A 20 -15.58 -3.09 -11.73
N LEU A 21 -14.33 -2.64 -11.71
CA LEU A 21 -13.18 -3.50 -11.89
C LEU A 21 -13.10 -4.50 -10.74
N GLN A 22 -13.08 -5.79 -11.08
CA GLN A 22 -12.95 -6.85 -10.08
C GLN A 22 -11.48 -7.02 -9.70
N VAL A 23 -11.05 -6.36 -8.63
CA VAL A 23 -9.68 -6.47 -8.10
C VAL A 23 -9.31 -7.92 -7.81
N LYS A 24 -10.26 -8.75 -7.36
CA LYS A 24 -10.02 -10.20 -7.16
C LYS A 24 -9.48 -10.91 -8.39
N LYS A 25 -9.88 -10.48 -9.59
CA LYS A 25 -9.36 -11.05 -10.85
C LYS A 25 -7.95 -10.59 -11.15
N LEU A 26 -7.61 -9.33 -10.84
CA LEU A 26 -6.24 -8.81 -10.96
C LEU A 26 -5.30 -9.50 -9.96
N ILE A 27 -5.74 -9.68 -8.71
CA ILE A 27 -4.97 -10.36 -7.66
C ILE A 27 -4.66 -11.81 -8.04
N ALA A 28 -5.62 -12.52 -8.66
CA ALA A 28 -5.46 -13.90 -9.07
C ALA A 28 -4.53 -14.09 -10.28
N LEU A 29 -4.12 -13.01 -10.97
CA LEU A 29 -3.19 -13.13 -12.09
C LEU A 29 -1.77 -13.38 -11.59
N PRO A 30 -0.99 -14.27 -12.24
CA PRO A 30 0.45 -14.37 -12.06
C PRO A 30 1.13 -12.99 -12.29
N ASP A 31 2.26 -12.75 -11.64
CA ASP A 31 2.95 -11.44 -11.70
C ASP A 31 3.31 -11.00 -13.11
N ASN A 32 3.68 -11.93 -13.99
CA ASN A 32 3.94 -11.64 -15.39
C ASN A 32 2.70 -11.22 -16.19
N LYS A 33 1.48 -11.53 -15.70
CA LYS A 33 0.22 -11.15 -16.35
C LYS A 33 -0.41 -9.88 -15.78
N LYS A 34 0.22 -9.24 -14.81
CA LYS A 34 -0.15 -7.91 -14.32
C LYS A 34 0.45 -6.78 -15.17
N LEU A 35 1.09 -7.13 -16.28
CA LEU A 35 1.60 -6.19 -17.27
C LEU A 35 0.58 -5.96 -18.37
N PHE A 36 0.53 -4.75 -18.88
CA PHE A 36 -0.45 -4.31 -19.87
C PHE A 36 0.21 -3.41 -20.90
N VAL A 37 -0.33 -3.45 -22.13
CA VAL A 37 0.02 -2.55 -23.23
C VAL A 37 -1.25 -1.88 -23.75
N TRP A 38 -1.14 -0.64 -24.22
CA TRP A 38 -2.25 0.04 -24.87
C TRP A 38 -2.46 -0.51 -26.28
N ASP A 39 -3.63 -1.07 -26.53
CA ASP A 39 -4.08 -1.50 -27.85
C ASP A 39 -4.84 -0.33 -28.52
N SER A 40 -4.16 0.41 -29.39
CA SER A 40 -4.72 1.58 -30.07
C SER A 40 -5.85 1.23 -31.04
N THR A 41 -5.85 0.04 -31.60
CA THR A 41 -6.88 -0.44 -32.53
C THR A 41 -8.24 -0.57 -31.84
N ASN A 42 -8.21 -1.13 -30.63
CA ASN A 42 -9.42 -1.36 -29.84
C ASN A 42 -9.64 -0.33 -28.73
N SER A 43 -8.74 0.66 -28.61
CA SER A 43 -8.77 1.69 -27.57
C SER A 43 -8.93 1.09 -26.17
N GLN A 44 -8.08 0.13 -25.82
CA GLN A 44 -8.13 -0.58 -24.52
C GLN A 44 -6.76 -1.06 -24.07
N TRP A 45 -6.59 -1.22 -22.76
CA TRP A 45 -5.48 -1.96 -22.21
C TRP A 45 -5.69 -3.46 -22.37
N LYS A 46 -4.68 -4.18 -22.87
CA LYS A 46 -4.66 -5.63 -22.89
C LYS A 46 -3.45 -6.17 -22.16
N GLN A 47 -3.58 -7.36 -21.60
CA GLN A 47 -2.46 -8.05 -20.96
C GLN A 47 -1.38 -8.41 -21.98
N ASP A 48 -0.13 -8.15 -21.62
CA ASP A 48 1.04 -8.48 -22.41
C ASP A 48 2.26 -8.70 -21.50
N ASN A 49 3.05 -9.72 -21.76
CA ASN A 49 4.25 -10.01 -20.98
C ASN A 49 5.35 -8.95 -21.10
N HIS A 50 5.29 -8.12 -22.16
CA HIS A 50 6.20 -7.00 -22.42
C HIS A 50 5.49 -5.66 -22.23
N GLY A 51 4.41 -5.64 -21.47
CA GLY A 51 3.60 -4.45 -21.24
C GLY A 51 4.38 -3.31 -20.59
N ASN A 52 4.02 -2.09 -20.93
CA ASN A 52 4.61 -0.86 -20.42
C ASN A 52 3.83 -0.25 -19.21
N LEU A 53 2.81 -0.94 -18.74
CA LEU A 53 2.06 -0.61 -17.53
C LEU A 53 2.05 -1.83 -16.61
N LYS A 54 2.52 -1.67 -15.38
CA LYS A 54 2.39 -2.67 -14.31
C LYS A 54 1.38 -2.21 -13.27
N VAL A 55 0.48 -3.09 -12.87
CA VAL A 55 -0.42 -2.85 -11.75
C VAL A 55 0.09 -3.59 -10.52
N CYS A 56 0.39 -2.84 -9.48
CA CYS A 56 0.81 -3.35 -8.19
C CYS A 56 -0.26 -3.02 -7.14
N PHE A 57 -0.56 -3.96 -6.26
CA PHE A 57 -1.56 -3.79 -5.20
C PHE A 57 -1.21 -4.67 -4.01
N GLN A 58 -1.82 -4.42 -2.88
CA GLN A 58 -1.62 -5.15 -1.64
C GLN A 58 -1.94 -6.64 -1.83
N HIS A 59 -1.07 -7.48 -1.34
CA HIS A 59 -1.27 -8.92 -1.21
C HIS A 59 -0.98 -9.31 0.25
N ASN A 60 -1.22 -10.59 0.57
CA ASN A 60 -0.92 -11.06 1.91
C ASN A 60 0.59 -10.91 2.18
N GLU A 61 0.93 -10.16 3.23
CA GLU A 61 2.29 -9.92 3.68
C GLU A 61 2.33 -10.11 5.20
N ASN A 62 3.19 -11.01 5.68
CA ASN A 62 3.26 -11.40 7.09
C ASN A 62 1.89 -11.83 7.69
N ASP A 63 1.17 -12.67 6.95
CA ASP A 63 -0.17 -13.17 7.31
C ASP A 63 -1.25 -12.10 7.44
N TYR A 64 -0.98 -10.88 6.97
CA TYR A 64 -1.93 -9.78 6.95
C TYR A 64 -2.30 -9.39 5.51
N GLN A 65 -3.60 -9.33 5.20
CA GLN A 65 -4.12 -8.86 3.92
C GLN A 65 -4.58 -7.42 4.04
N ALA A 66 -3.71 -6.51 3.72
CA ALA A 66 -4.01 -5.08 3.76
C ALA A 66 -5.08 -4.64 2.75
N ARG A 67 -5.79 -3.56 3.07
CA ARG A 67 -6.85 -2.92 2.27
C ARG A 67 -6.41 -1.56 1.75
N THR A 68 -5.55 -0.85 2.49
CA THR A 68 -5.01 0.47 2.17
C THR A 68 -3.48 0.46 2.24
N PHE A 69 -2.85 1.58 1.91
CA PHE A 69 -1.40 1.75 2.12
C PHE A 69 -1.09 1.80 3.62
N GLU A 70 -1.90 2.53 4.36
CA GLU A 70 -1.65 2.83 5.77
C GLU A 70 -1.70 1.57 6.63
N ASP A 71 -2.73 0.72 6.47
CA ASP A 71 -2.81 -0.51 7.25
C ASP A 71 -1.72 -1.53 6.86
N ASN A 72 -1.30 -1.56 5.58
CA ASN A 72 -0.15 -2.35 5.17
C ASN A 72 1.14 -1.84 5.83
N PHE A 73 1.35 -0.51 5.82
CA PHE A 73 2.50 0.10 6.47
C PHE A 73 2.53 -0.24 7.98
N PHE A 74 1.40 -0.13 8.67
CA PHE A 74 1.33 -0.42 10.10
C PHE A 74 1.61 -1.88 10.40
N SER A 75 1.05 -2.81 9.63
CA SER A 75 1.21 -4.25 9.87
C SER A 75 2.66 -4.73 9.78
N ILE A 76 3.45 -4.14 8.89
CA ILE A 76 4.85 -4.56 8.66
C ILE A 76 5.88 -3.70 9.42
N ASN A 77 5.45 -2.61 10.07
CA ASN A 77 6.34 -1.66 10.74
C ASN A 77 6.04 -1.46 12.24
N LYS A 78 5.41 -2.46 12.88
CA LYS A 78 5.03 -2.38 14.30
C LYS A 78 6.21 -2.00 15.20
N GLY A 79 7.39 -2.60 14.99
CA GLY A 79 8.59 -2.29 15.75
C GLY A 79 9.09 -0.84 15.60
N PHE A 80 9.03 -0.29 14.37
CA PHE A 80 9.36 1.12 14.14
C PHE A 80 8.37 2.05 14.85
N LEU A 81 7.08 1.75 14.79
CA LEU A 81 6.05 2.54 15.47
C LEU A 81 6.23 2.51 16.99
N GLU A 82 6.54 1.35 17.57
CA GLU A 82 6.82 1.21 18.99
C GLU A 82 8.02 2.07 19.41
N GLU A 83 9.12 2.04 18.64
CA GLU A 83 10.32 2.83 18.91
C GLU A 83 10.08 4.34 18.81
N LYS A 84 9.24 4.78 17.87
CA LYS A 84 9.03 6.19 17.54
C LYS A 84 7.71 6.77 18.06
N LYS A 85 6.89 6.02 18.79
CA LYS A 85 5.54 6.41 19.22
C LYS A 85 5.43 7.80 19.83
N SER A 86 6.40 8.19 20.68
CA SER A 86 6.41 9.51 21.33
C SER A 86 6.73 10.69 20.39
N LYS A 87 7.13 10.41 19.13
CA LYS A 87 7.51 11.39 18.11
C LYS A 87 6.52 11.45 16.95
N ILE A 88 5.43 10.69 17.01
CA ILE A 88 4.43 10.61 15.94
C ILE A 88 3.13 11.22 16.46
N GLN A 89 2.94 12.53 16.20
CA GLN A 89 1.75 13.29 16.62
C GLN A 89 0.61 13.19 15.60
N GLY A 90 0.88 12.76 14.39
CA GLY A 90 -0.11 12.51 13.35
C GLY A 90 -1.00 11.30 13.62
N LEU A 91 -0.73 10.53 14.69
CA LEU A 91 -1.53 9.42 15.17
C LEU A 91 -2.16 9.71 16.53
N ASN A 92 -3.34 9.14 16.76
CA ASN A 92 -3.98 9.13 18.06
C ASN A 92 -3.20 8.19 19.00
N GLU A 93 -2.70 8.74 20.11
CA GLU A 93 -1.82 8.02 21.03
C GLU A 93 -2.50 6.80 21.67
N SER A 94 -3.80 6.89 22.02
CA SER A 94 -4.51 5.77 22.64
C SER A 94 -4.77 4.63 21.66
N VAL A 95 -5.13 4.93 20.40
CA VAL A 95 -5.36 3.91 19.37
C VAL A 95 -4.03 3.26 18.96
N LEU A 96 -2.95 4.04 18.90
CA LEU A 96 -1.61 3.50 18.67
C LEU A 96 -1.16 2.58 19.81
N ALA A 97 -1.42 2.98 21.06
CA ALA A 97 -1.09 2.14 22.22
C ALA A 97 -1.86 0.82 22.20
N ASP A 98 -3.17 0.85 21.90
CA ASP A 98 -3.98 -0.36 21.75
C ASP A 98 -3.50 -1.27 20.61
N PHE A 99 -3.07 -0.71 19.48
CA PHE A 99 -2.49 -1.48 18.38
C PHE A 99 -1.14 -2.13 18.75
N LEU A 100 -0.33 -1.46 19.55
CA LEU A 100 0.98 -1.97 19.98
C LEU A 100 0.85 -3.04 21.07
N ASP A 101 -0.21 -2.99 21.86
CA ASP A 101 -0.50 -3.97 22.91
C ASP A 101 -0.94 -5.31 22.31
N THR A 102 -0.25 -6.39 22.67
CA THR A 102 -0.55 -7.74 22.19
C THR A 102 -1.78 -8.37 22.84
N GLU A 103 -2.28 -7.78 23.92
CA GLU A 103 -3.48 -8.24 24.63
C GLU A 103 -4.76 -7.59 24.10
N LYS A 104 -4.63 -6.62 23.19
CA LYS A 104 -5.74 -5.92 22.53
C LYS A 104 -6.05 -6.52 21.16
N ASP A 105 -7.31 -6.48 20.79
CA ASP A 105 -7.80 -6.94 19.47
C ASP A 105 -7.83 -5.80 18.43
N THR A 106 -6.92 -4.84 18.56
CA THR A 106 -6.77 -3.71 17.62
C THR A 106 -5.80 -4.09 16.53
N ASP A 107 -6.29 -4.20 15.31
CA ASP A 107 -5.44 -4.53 14.15
C ASP A 107 -4.90 -3.28 13.43
N ALA A 108 -4.07 -3.50 12.40
CA ALA A 108 -3.49 -2.42 11.60
C ALA A 108 -4.55 -1.62 10.83
N TYR A 109 -5.68 -2.25 10.49
CA TYR A 109 -6.78 -1.56 9.84
C TYR A 109 -7.52 -0.62 10.80
N ASP A 110 -7.73 -1.06 12.05
CA ASP A 110 -8.34 -0.21 13.08
C ASP A 110 -7.49 1.03 13.34
N LEU A 111 -6.16 0.88 13.42
CA LEU A 111 -5.26 2.02 13.53
C LEU A 111 -5.34 2.94 12.31
N ALA A 112 -5.45 2.38 11.09
CA ALA A 112 -5.56 3.18 9.86
C ALA A 112 -6.87 3.97 9.78
N GLU A 113 -8.00 3.37 10.20
CA GLU A 113 -9.33 4.00 10.14
C GLU A 113 -9.57 5.00 11.29
N ASN A 114 -9.12 4.68 12.51
CA ASN A 114 -9.48 5.40 13.71
C ASN A 114 -8.30 6.16 14.35
N GLY A 115 -7.06 5.80 14.00
CA GLY A 115 -5.87 6.33 14.64
C GLY A 115 -5.21 7.49 13.88
N ILE A 116 -5.46 7.67 12.58
CA ILE A 116 -4.80 8.74 11.82
C ILE A 116 -5.52 10.07 12.01
N LEU A 117 -4.89 10.99 12.73
CA LEU A 117 -5.38 12.35 12.96
C LEU A 117 -5.12 13.25 11.74
N SER A 118 -3.95 13.08 11.11
CA SER A 118 -3.54 13.84 9.93
C SER A 118 -2.59 13.00 9.08
N LYS A 119 -3.01 12.60 7.89
CA LYS A 119 -2.17 11.82 6.95
C LYS A 119 -0.91 12.57 6.55
N ALA A 120 -0.99 13.88 6.33
CA ALA A 120 0.15 14.70 5.94
C ALA A 120 1.17 14.81 7.08
N THR A 121 0.72 15.09 8.30
CA THR A 121 1.58 15.14 9.49
C THR A 121 2.25 13.81 9.73
N PHE A 122 1.48 12.72 9.75
CA PHE A 122 1.99 11.37 9.91
C PHE A 122 3.07 11.04 8.87
N ALA A 123 2.83 11.31 7.58
CA ALA A 123 3.80 11.03 6.52
C ALA A 123 5.13 11.79 6.70
N VAL A 124 5.05 13.09 7.05
CA VAL A 124 6.24 13.92 7.31
C VAL A 124 7.01 13.41 8.53
N GLU A 125 6.30 13.05 9.60
CA GLU A 125 6.92 12.53 10.83
C GLU A 125 7.60 11.18 10.62
N ILE A 126 7.01 10.27 9.82
CA ILE A 126 7.67 9.00 9.45
C ILE A 126 8.98 9.28 8.71
N ILE A 127 8.97 10.17 7.72
CA ILE A 127 10.18 10.53 6.98
C ILE A 127 11.21 11.18 7.90
N TYR A 128 10.80 12.13 8.73
CA TYR A 128 11.70 12.84 9.64
C TYR A 128 12.34 11.92 10.68
N ASN A 129 11.54 11.05 11.31
CA ASN A 129 12.01 10.11 12.34
C ASN A 129 12.72 8.87 11.79
N SER A 130 12.74 8.69 10.47
CA SER A 130 13.47 7.60 9.79
C SER A 130 14.87 8.00 9.34
N LYS A 131 15.29 9.25 9.54
CA LYS A 131 16.65 9.70 9.23
C LYS A 131 17.66 9.03 10.14
N ASN A 132 18.78 8.63 9.58
CA ASN A 132 19.96 8.23 10.35
C ASN A 132 20.58 9.43 11.07
N GLU A 133 21.47 9.17 12.02
CA GLU A 133 22.17 10.21 12.78
C GLU A 133 22.90 11.22 11.90
N ASP A 134 23.42 10.78 10.75
CA ASP A 134 24.10 11.62 9.77
C ASP A 134 23.13 12.40 8.85
N ASN A 135 21.80 12.20 8.97
CA ASN A 135 20.76 12.77 8.14
C ASN A 135 20.88 12.49 6.63
N THR A 136 21.65 11.50 6.22
CA THR A 136 21.89 11.18 4.79
C THR A 136 21.02 10.06 4.27
N THR A 137 20.55 9.18 5.13
CA THR A 137 19.73 8.02 4.76
C THR A 137 18.46 7.95 5.58
N PHE A 138 17.43 7.34 5.00
CA PHE A 138 16.17 7.04 5.66
C PHE A 138 16.09 5.53 5.90
N SER A 139 15.91 5.14 7.14
CA SER A 139 15.90 3.74 7.54
C SER A 139 15.00 3.50 8.75
N GLY A 140 14.94 2.26 9.19
CA GLY A 140 14.18 1.87 10.37
C GLY A 140 12.77 1.36 10.05
N TRP A 141 12.28 1.53 8.82
CA TRP A 141 10.99 0.98 8.39
C TRP A 141 11.07 0.27 7.04
N THR A 142 10.12 -0.59 6.79
CA THR A 142 10.02 -1.41 5.58
C THR A 142 8.97 -0.87 4.62
N ILE A 143 9.33 -0.77 3.34
CA ILE A 143 8.38 -0.41 2.29
C ILE A 143 7.47 -1.61 1.99
N PRO A 144 6.13 -1.45 1.94
CA PRO A 144 5.22 -2.51 1.51
C PRO A 144 5.66 -3.17 0.20
N GLN A 145 5.60 -4.50 0.14
CA GLN A 145 6.18 -5.28 -0.96
C GLN A 145 5.62 -4.88 -2.33
N TYR A 146 4.32 -4.62 -2.43
CA TYR A 146 3.70 -4.23 -3.70
C TYR A 146 4.24 -2.88 -4.25
N ILE A 147 4.62 -1.95 -3.38
CA ILE A 147 5.28 -0.69 -3.78
C ILE A 147 6.70 -0.97 -4.24
N LYS A 148 7.45 -1.78 -3.47
CA LYS A 148 8.80 -2.21 -3.82
C LYS A 148 8.82 -2.90 -5.18
N ASP A 149 7.88 -3.78 -5.46
CA ASP A 149 7.75 -4.47 -6.76
C ASP A 149 7.51 -3.50 -7.92
N GLY A 150 6.70 -2.47 -7.70
CA GLY A 150 6.47 -1.40 -8.66
C GLY A 150 7.72 -0.58 -8.95
N LEU A 151 8.41 -0.13 -7.91
CA LEU A 151 9.64 0.65 -8.02
C LEU A 151 10.78 -0.13 -8.70
N LEU A 152 10.95 -1.38 -8.35
CA LEU A 152 11.95 -2.26 -8.98
C LEU A 152 11.64 -2.53 -10.45
N TRP A 153 10.37 -2.59 -10.82
CA TRP A 153 9.98 -2.76 -12.21
C TRP A 153 10.25 -1.51 -13.06
N ILE A 154 10.00 -0.31 -12.55
CA ILE A 154 10.29 0.95 -13.26
C ILE A 154 11.79 1.13 -13.48
N ARG A 155 12.62 0.57 -12.60
CA ARG A 155 14.09 0.71 -12.66
C ARG A 155 14.75 -0.18 -13.71
N LYS A 156 14.04 -1.15 -14.28
CA LYS A 156 14.53 -2.04 -15.36
C LYS A 156 14.57 -1.33 -16.69
#